data_f40317d74e55e1a29cb93c34d8ffb23a
#
_entry.id   f40317d74e55e1a29cb93c34d8ffb23a
#
_cell.length_a   1.000
_cell.length_b   1.000
_cell.length_c   1.000
_cell.angle_alpha   90.00
_cell.angle_beta   90.00
_cell.angle_gamma   90.00
#
_symmetry.space_group_name_H-M   'P 1'
#
loop_
_entity.id
_entity.type
_entity.pdbx_description
1 polymer ?
#
loop_
_entity_poly.entity_id
_entity_poly.type
_entity_poly.pdbx_seq_one_letter_code
_entity_poly.pdbx_strand_id
1 'polypeptide(L)'
;EFTHILDTEMYAKQDSWKYMALSGYTEYHAAQVELMIMLGADSIQTQDFSFTVDVEIGNSTVRNYLNSRHQLVVNMMNRTDFPRDIEALKTTVGVLYNYFGVRSICKMYAKDYTEEVDNTIIIQKLSKVLFEEINSFMVGWFNEAQVELSFVSYMKIMWPMLQSYFGKE
;
A
#
# COMPACT_ATOMS: atom_id res chain seq x y z
N GLU A 1 -9.41 -4.80 -10.17
CA GLU A 1 -10.12 -6.08 -9.89
C GLU A 1 -9.38 -7.28 -10.48
N PHE A 2 -8.91 -7.22 -11.73
CA PHE A 2 -8.22 -8.36 -12.37
C PHE A 2 -6.95 -8.80 -11.61
N THR A 3 -6.18 -7.84 -11.11
CA THR A 3 -4.99 -8.11 -10.31
C THR A 3 -5.33 -8.85 -9.01
N HIS A 4 -6.39 -8.46 -8.31
CA HIS A 4 -6.86 -9.13 -7.09
C HIS A 4 -7.25 -10.59 -7.34
N ILE A 5 -7.89 -10.89 -8.48
CA ILE A 5 -8.26 -12.26 -8.86
C ILE A 5 -7.00 -13.10 -9.07
N LEU A 6 -6.04 -12.60 -9.84
CA LEU A 6 -4.79 -13.32 -10.13
C LEU A 6 -3.98 -13.57 -8.85
N ASP A 7 -3.80 -12.56 -8.02
CA ASP A 7 -3.04 -12.69 -6.77
C ASP A 7 -3.71 -13.70 -5.82
N THR A 8 -5.04 -13.69 -5.74
CA THR A 8 -5.81 -14.65 -4.92
C THR A 8 -5.62 -16.08 -5.43
N GLU A 9 -5.71 -16.30 -6.74
CA GLU A 9 -5.49 -17.60 -7.35
C GLU A 9 -4.06 -18.12 -7.15
N MET A 10 -3.08 -17.24 -7.19
CA MET A 10 -1.66 -17.62 -7.03
C MET A 10 -1.27 -17.90 -5.59
N TYR A 11 -1.74 -17.11 -4.62
CA TYR A 11 -1.17 -17.08 -3.28
C TYR A 11 -2.10 -17.51 -2.13
N ALA A 12 -3.43 -17.53 -2.33
CA ALA A 12 -4.38 -17.74 -1.22
C ALA A 12 -5.21 -19.03 -1.31
N LYS A 13 -4.96 -19.88 -2.28
CA LYS A 13 -5.85 -20.99 -2.70
C LYS A 13 -6.23 -22.01 -1.62
N GLN A 14 -5.59 -22.04 -0.44
CA GLN A 14 -5.81 -23.09 0.57
C GLN A 14 -5.79 -22.65 2.04
N ASP A 15 -5.47 -21.37 2.35
CA ASP A 15 -5.29 -20.92 3.73
C ASP A 15 -6.10 -19.66 4.04
N SER A 16 -7.08 -19.77 4.95
CA SER A 16 -7.97 -18.64 5.31
C SER A 16 -7.22 -17.42 5.90
N TRP A 17 -6.12 -17.62 6.63
CA TRP A 17 -5.31 -16.53 7.16
C TRP A 17 -4.48 -15.83 6.08
N LYS A 18 -3.99 -16.60 5.10
CA LYS A 18 -3.30 -16.05 3.92
C LYS A 18 -4.23 -15.18 3.10
N TYR A 19 -5.49 -15.59 2.95
CA TYR A 19 -6.49 -14.78 2.25
C TYR A 19 -6.69 -13.39 2.89
N MET A 20 -6.75 -13.35 4.23
CA MET A 20 -6.85 -12.06 4.94
C MET A 20 -5.57 -11.22 4.80
N ALA A 21 -4.39 -11.84 4.96
CA ALA A 21 -3.10 -11.16 4.86
C ALA A 21 -2.78 -10.73 3.42
N LEU A 22 -3.26 -11.48 2.43
CA LEU A 22 -3.11 -11.17 1.01
C LEU A 22 -3.78 -9.85 0.63
N SER A 23 -4.83 -9.44 1.34
CA SER A 23 -5.56 -8.20 1.01
C SER A 23 -4.67 -6.96 0.98
N GLY A 24 -3.65 -6.89 1.83
CA GLY A 24 -2.66 -5.81 1.79
C GLY A 24 -1.82 -5.87 0.50
N TYR A 25 -1.23 -7.02 0.21
CA TYR A 25 -0.40 -7.17 -1.00
C TYR A 25 -1.18 -6.91 -2.30
N THR A 26 -2.41 -7.39 -2.41
CA THR A 26 -3.22 -7.17 -3.61
C THR A 26 -3.50 -5.68 -3.85
N GLU A 27 -3.73 -4.91 -2.79
CA GLU A 27 -3.88 -3.45 -2.89
C GLU A 27 -2.58 -2.76 -3.33
N TYR A 28 -1.44 -3.19 -2.79
CA TYR A 28 -0.12 -2.70 -3.19
C TYR A 28 0.16 -2.98 -4.68
N HIS A 29 -0.02 -4.23 -5.11
CA HIS A 29 0.23 -4.67 -6.47
C HIS A 29 -0.75 -4.04 -7.47
N ALA A 30 -2.03 -3.99 -7.13
CA ALA A 30 -3.04 -3.34 -7.96
C ALA A 30 -2.74 -1.85 -8.18
N ALA A 31 -2.30 -1.14 -7.15
CA ALA A 31 -1.93 0.27 -7.25
C ALA A 31 -0.68 0.50 -8.13
N GLN A 32 0.29 -0.42 -8.08
CA GLN A 32 1.45 -0.37 -8.99
C GLN A 32 1.01 -0.54 -10.44
N VAL A 33 0.21 -1.57 -10.73
CA VAL A 33 -0.29 -1.84 -12.09
C VAL A 33 -1.16 -0.70 -12.59
N GLU A 34 -2.07 -0.18 -11.75
CA GLU A 34 -2.94 0.96 -12.10
C GLU A 34 -2.11 2.18 -12.54
N LEU A 35 -1.12 2.58 -11.73
CA LEU A 35 -0.29 3.74 -12.07
C LEU A 35 0.54 3.50 -13.34
N MET A 36 1.09 2.29 -13.55
CA MET A 36 1.82 1.96 -14.77
C MET A 36 0.93 2.06 -16.02
N ILE A 37 -0.32 1.60 -15.92
CA ILE A 37 -1.30 1.73 -17.01
C ILE A 37 -1.63 3.21 -17.27
N MET A 38 -1.84 4.01 -16.23
CA MET A 38 -2.11 5.45 -16.37
C MET A 38 -0.95 6.20 -17.03
N LEU A 39 0.28 5.73 -16.80
CA LEU A 39 1.49 6.28 -17.41
C LEU A 39 1.75 5.79 -18.84
N GLY A 40 0.88 4.93 -19.38
CA GLY A 40 1.02 4.37 -20.73
C GLY A 40 2.18 3.40 -20.88
N ALA A 41 2.59 2.73 -19.81
CA ALA A 41 3.65 1.73 -19.88
C ALA A 41 3.15 0.48 -20.61
N ASP A 42 3.76 0.17 -21.74
CA ASP A 42 3.43 -1.00 -22.58
C ASP A 42 3.87 -2.32 -21.91
N SER A 43 4.87 -2.26 -21.02
CA SER A 43 5.38 -3.39 -20.26
C SER A 43 6.00 -2.94 -18.93
N ILE A 44 5.71 -3.70 -17.87
CA ILE A 44 6.30 -3.50 -16.54
C ILE A 44 7.84 -3.72 -16.53
N GLN A 45 8.37 -4.41 -17.54
CA GLN A 45 9.78 -4.81 -17.63
C GLN A 45 10.64 -3.92 -18.56
N THR A 46 10.12 -2.80 -19.06
CA THR A 46 10.92 -1.90 -19.89
C THR A 46 12.01 -1.23 -19.07
N GLN A 47 13.27 -1.55 -19.37
CA GLN A 47 14.44 -1.04 -18.64
C GLN A 47 14.61 0.50 -18.75
N ASP A 48 14.04 1.12 -19.78
CA ASP A 48 14.16 2.56 -20.05
C ASP A 48 12.94 3.38 -19.61
N PHE A 49 11.95 2.75 -18.96
CA PHE A 49 10.76 3.47 -18.50
C PHE A 49 11.10 4.44 -17.37
N SER A 50 10.75 5.69 -17.55
CA SER A 50 10.89 6.71 -16.51
C SER A 50 9.95 7.89 -16.77
N PHE A 51 9.61 8.64 -15.71
CA PHE A 51 8.74 9.81 -15.77
C PHE A 51 9.17 10.89 -14.78
N THR A 52 8.49 12.03 -14.77
CA THR A 52 8.57 13.05 -13.71
C THR A 52 7.27 13.03 -12.92
N VAL A 53 7.32 13.35 -11.61
CA VAL A 53 6.11 13.30 -10.76
C VAL A 53 5.03 14.31 -11.17
N ASP A 54 5.38 15.30 -11.97
CA ASP A 54 4.44 16.30 -12.49
C ASP A 54 3.82 15.90 -13.86
N VAL A 55 4.11 14.69 -14.37
CA VAL A 55 3.44 14.16 -15.57
C VAL A 55 1.94 14.01 -15.31
N GLU A 56 1.16 14.37 -16.33
CA GLU A 56 -0.30 14.28 -16.28
C GLU A 56 -0.78 12.81 -16.43
N ILE A 57 -1.71 12.41 -15.57
CA ILE A 57 -2.43 11.15 -15.60
C ILE A 57 -3.94 11.46 -15.48
N GLY A 58 -4.67 11.37 -16.60
CA GLY A 58 -6.06 11.80 -16.64
C GLY A 58 -6.21 13.29 -16.32
N ASN A 59 -6.95 13.63 -15.28
CA ASN A 59 -7.21 15.00 -14.84
C ASN A 59 -6.32 15.45 -13.67
N SER A 60 -5.20 14.78 -13.42
CA SER A 60 -4.31 15.04 -12.29
C SER A 60 -2.86 14.81 -12.68
N THR A 61 -1.93 15.08 -11.76
CA THR A 61 -0.53 14.67 -11.90
C THR A 61 -0.24 13.48 -10.99
N VAL A 62 0.85 12.74 -11.25
CA VAL A 62 1.31 11.65 -10.38
C VAL A 62 1.54 12.16 -8.95
N ARG A 63 2.15 13.34 -8.79
CA ARG A 63 2.34 13.99 -7.49
C ARG A 63 1.03 14.15 -6.72
N ASN A 64 0.03 14.71 -7.37
CA ASN A 64 -1.29 14.92 -6.75
C ASN A 64 -2.00 13.60 -6.44
N TYR A 65 -1.87 12.62 -7.33
CA TYR A 65 -2.43 11.29 -7.13
C TYR A 65 -1.79 10.62 -5.91
N LEU A 66 -0.47 10.59 -5.81
CA LEU A 66 0.26 10.05 -4.66
C LEU A 66 -0.13 10.75 -3.35
N ASN A 67 -0.14 12.09 -3.35
CA ASN A 67 -0.51 12.88 -2.18
C ASN A 67 -1.96 12.62 -1.75
N SER A 68 -2.88 12.44 -2.70
CA SER A 68 -4.27 12.12 -2.40
C SER A 68 -4.42 10.76 -1.72
N ARG A 69 -3.64 9.73 -2.14
CA ARG A 69 -3.62 8.41 -1.51
C ARG A 69 -3.07 8.48 -0.09
N HIS A 70 -1.96 9.20 0.10
CA HIS A 70 -1.40 9.45 1.44
C HIS A 70 -2.40 10.18 2.35
N GLN A 71 -2.99 11.28 1.87
CA GLN A 71 -3.94 12.06 2.65
C GLN A 71 -5.19 11.25 3.03
N LEU A 72 -5.63 10.34 2.17
CA LEU A 72 -6.74 9.43 2.48
C LEU A 72 -6.40 8.55 3.70
N VAL A 73 -5.20 7.95 3.74
CA VAL A 73 -4.74 7.18 4.90
C VAL A 73 -4.73 8.04 6.17
N VAL A 74 -4.12 9.22 6.09
CA VAL A 74 -4.03 10.16 7.22
C VAL A 74 -5.43 10.52 7.74
N ASN A 75 -6.35 10.86 6.84
CA ASN A 75 -7.72 11.21 7.20
C ASN A 75 -8.46 10.05 7.89
N MET A 76 -8.29 8.82 7.37
CA MET A 76 -8.93 7.64 7.98
C MET A 76 -8.37 7.34 9.36
N MET A 77 -7.04 7.39 9.53
CA MET A 77 -6.37 7.12 10.81
C MET A 77 -6.58 8.23 11.84
N ASN A 78 -6.80 9.47 11.41
CA ASN A 78 -6.98 10.64 12.31
C ASN A 78 -8.42 10.80 12.81
N ARG A 79 -9.36 9.97 12.38
CA ARG A 79 -10.73 9.99 12.89
C ARG A 79 -10.75 9.71 14.39
N THR A 80 -11.65 10.37 15.10
CA THR A 80 -11.84 10.18 16.55
C THR A 80 -12.37 8.79 16.90
N ASP A 81 -13.08 8.16 15.98
CA ASP A 81 -13.64 6.81 16.09
C ASP A 81 -12.77 5.73 15.41
N PHE A 82 -11.52 6.04 15.03
CA PHE A 82 -10.64 5.07 14.37
C PHE A 82 -9.98 4.11 15.37
N PRO A 83 -10.00 2.80 15.06
CA PRO A 83 -10.84 2.13 14.07
C PRO A 83 -12.23 1.87 14.65
N ARG A 84 -13.28 2.27 13.95
CA ARG A 84 -14.67 2.06 14.40
C ARG A 84 -15.03 0.59 14.55
N ASP A 85 -14.56 -0.22 13.61
CA ASP A 85 -14.79 -1.67 13.55
C ASP A 85 -13.65 -2.34 12.76
N ILE A 86 -13.68 -3.68 12.70
CA ILE A 86 -12.66 -4.50 12.03
C ILE A 86 -12.61 -4.20 10.52
N GLU A 87 -13.75 -3.97 9.89
CA GLU A 87 -13.80 -3.68 8.45
C GLU A 87 -13.20 -2.29 8.15
N ALA A 88 -13.45 -1.30 9.01
CA ALA A 88 -12.82 0.01 8.91
C ALA A 88 -11.28 -0.08 9.08
N LEU A 89 -10.80 -0.95 9.98
CA LEU A 89 -9.38 -1.22 10.14
C LEU A 89 -8.78 -1.86 8.88
N LYS A 90 -9.38 -2.92 8.37
CA LYS A 90 -8.93 -3.60 7.13
C LYS A 90 -8.89 -2.63 5.95
N THR A 91 -9.96 -1.86 5.77
CA THR A 91 -10.03 -0.86 4.69
C THR A 91 -8.91 0.16 4.81
N THR A 92 -8.64 0.67 6.03
CA THR A 92 -7.57 1.65 6.24
C THR A 92 -6.19 1.07 5.94
N VAL A 93 -5.93 -0.16 6.36
CA VAL A 93 -4.66 -0.85 6.06
C VAL A 93 -4.55 -1.15 4.57
N GLY A 94 -5.63 -1.53 3.90
CA GLY A 94 -5.66 -1.68 2.43
C GLY A 94 -5.29 -0.38 1.71
N VAL A 95 -5.88 0.75 2.12
CA VAL A 95 -5.54 2.08 1.56
C VAL A 95 -4.08 2.47 1.83
N LEU A 96 -3.52 2.09 2.98
CA LEU A 96 -2.09 2.28 3.28
C LEU A 96 -1.20 1.49 2.31
N TYR A 97 -1.54 0.23 2.03
CA TYR A 97 -0.80 -0.59 1.07
C TYR A 97 -0.96 -0.06 -0.37
N ASN A 98 -2.14 0.42 -0.73
CA ASN A 98 -2.36 1.09 -2.01
C ASN A 98 -1.47 2.35 -2.16
N TYR A 99 -1.38 3.19 -1.12
CA TYR A 99 -0.44 4.31 -1.09
C TYR A 99 1.01 3.85 -1.29
N PHE A 100 1.45 2.79 -0.61
CA PHE A 100 2.79 2.24 -0.80
C PHE A 100 3.02 1.72 -2.22
N GLY A 101 2.02 1.15 -2.88
CA GLY A 101 2.09 0.71 -4.27
C GLY A 101 2.36 1.87 -5.23
N VAL A 102 1.59 2.95 -5.14
CA VAL A 102 1.81 4.18 -5.92
C VAL A 102 3.20 4.75 -5.65
N ARG A 103 3.57 4.89 -4.38
CA ARG A 103 4.88 5.39 -3.95
C ARG A 103 6.04 4.54 -4.47
N SER A 104 5.86 3.21 -4.49
CA SER A 104 6.87 2.28 -5.01
C SER A 104 7.19 2.57 -6.48
N ILE A 105 6.19 2.79 -7.32
CA ILE A 105 6.38 3.15 -8.73
C ILE A 105 7.11 4.49 -8.85
N CYS A 106 6.77 5.47 -8.02
CA CYS A 106 7.50 6.76 -8.00
C CYS A 106 8.97 6.56 -7.61
N LYS A 107 9.26 5.76 -6.57
CA LYS A 107 10.64 5.47 -6.13
C LYS A 107 11.47 4.74 -7.19
N MET A 108 10.85 3.86 -7.96
CA MET A 108 11.56 3.08 -8.99
C MET A 108 11.82 3.85 -10.28
N TYR A 109 10.86 4.67 -10.71
CA TYR A 109 10.84 5.17 -12.08
C TYR A 109 10.75 6.70 -12.22
N ALA A 110 10.39 7.45 -11.17
CA ALA A 110 10.37 8.90 -11.26
C ALA A 110 11.77 9.49 -11.02
N LYS A 111 12.22 10.31 -11.97
CA LYS A 111 13.56 10.92 -11.96
C LYS A 111 13.75 11.99 -10.89
N ASP A 112 12.64 12.59 -10.45
CA ASP A 112 12.59 13.76 -9.57
C ASP A 112 11.77 13.50 -8.30
N TYR A 113 11.54 12.23 -7.95
CA TYR A 113 10.77 11.89 -6.77
C TYR A 113 11.56 12.17 -5.48
N THR A 114 10.96 13.00 -4.64
CA THR A 114 11.35 13.21 -3.25
C THR A 114 10.15 12.94 -2.35
N GLU A 115 10.37 12.27 -1.22
CA GLU A 115 9.29 11.95 -0.27
C GLU A 115 9.08 13.15 0.66
N GLU A 116 8.04 13.94 0.40
CA GLU A 116 7.71 15.19 1.11
C GLU A 116 6.35 15.11 1.84
N VAL A 117 6.02 13.95 2.41
CA VAL A 117 4.74 13.74 3.11
C VAL A 117 4.92 13.70 4.62
N ASP A 118 3.95 14.22 5.38
CA ASP A 118 3.93 14.14 6.83
C ASP A 118 3.31 12.83 7.30
N ASN A 119 4.16 11.90 7.73
CA ASN A 119 3.75 10.59 8.24
C ASN A 119 3.42 10.57 9.75
N THR A 120 3.35 11.71 10.42
CA THR A 120 3.18 11.80 11.89
C THR A 120 1.99 10.97 12.38
N ILE A 121 0.82 11.08 11.76
CA ILE A 121 -0.38 10.33 12.14
C ILE A 121 -0.21 8.83 11.94
N ILE A 122 0.38 8.42 10.80
CA ILE A 122 0.62 6.99 10.51
C ILE A 122 1.60 6.41 11.53
N ILE A 123 2.68 7.13 11.83
CA ILE A 123 3.68 6.74 12.82
C ILE A 123 3.07 6.62 14.23
N GLN A 124 2.20 7.55 14.62
CA GLN A 124 1.50 7.48 15.91
C GLN A 124 0.62 6.22 16.04
N LYS A 125 0.02 5.77 14.94
CA LYS A 125 -0.85 4.57 14.93
C LYS A 125 -0.09 3.26 14.84
N LEU A 126 1.00 3.22 14.06
CA LEU A 126 1.78 1.99 13.80
C LEU A 126 2.97 1.80 14.77
N SER A 127 3.47 2.80 15.44
CA SER A 127 4.80 3.02 15.99
C SER A 127 5.86 3.35 14.92
N LYS A 128 6.88 4.09 15.34
CA LYS A 128 7.97 4.51 14.44
C LYS A 128 8.73 3.31 13.86
N VAL A 129 9.06 2.34 14.70
CA VAL A 129 9.85 1.16 14.29
C VAL A 129 9.11 0.34 13.23
N LEU A 130 7.83 0.06 13.47
CA LEU A 130 7.01 -0.71 12.51
C LEU A 130 6.81 0.06 11.21
N PHE A 131 6.54 1.36 11.29
CA PHE A 131 6.40 2.19 10.09
C PHE A 131 7.69 2.19 9.26
N GLU A 132 8.86 2.40 9.85
CA GLU A 132 10.15 2.42 9.16
C GLU A 132 10.48 1.06 8.51
N GLU A 133 10.19 -0.05 9.21
CA GLU A 133 10.35 -1.41 8.67
C GLU A 133 9.50 -1.58 7.40
N ILE A 134 8.21 -1.30 7.48
CA ILE A 134 7.28 -1.47 6.36
C ILE A 134 7.60 -0.49 5.24
N ASN A 135 7.86 0.76 5.57
CA ASN A 135 8.17 1.82 4.61
C ASN A 135 9.42 1.52 3.78
N SER A 136 10.42 0.86 4.37
CA SER A 136 11.61 0.44 3.65
C SER A 136 11.40 -0.83 2.81
N PHE A 137 10.58 -1.76 3.30
CA PHE A 137 10.27 -3.01 2.64
C PHE A 137 9.36 -2.83 1.41
N MET A 138 8.34 -1.95 1.50
CA MET A 138 7.31 -1.77 0.48
C MET A 138 7.82 -0.93 -0.71
N VAL A 139 8.82 -1.45 -1.43
CA VAL A 139 9.38 -0.87 -2.65
C VAL A 139 9.76 -2.00 -3.62
N GLY A 140 9.38 -1.88 -4.87
CA GLY A 140 9.73 -2.83 -5.94
C GLY A 140 8.58 -3.78 -6.32
N TRP A 141 8.83 -4.55 -7.36
CA TRP A 141 8.00 -5.68 -7.77
C TRP A 141 8.39 -6.89 -6.93
N PHE A 142 7.42 -7.46 -6.22
CA PHE A 142 7.70 -8.54 -5.28
C PHE A 142 7.81 -9.90 -5.99
N ASN A 143 8.86 -10.65 -5.66
CA ASN A 143 8.92 -12.07 -5.91
C ASN A 143 8.12 -12.85 -4.85
N GLU A 144 7.96 -14.15 -5.04
CA GLU A 144 7.17 -15.01 -4.14
C GLU A 144 7.58 -14.89 -2.67
N ALA A 145 8.89 -14.89 -2.37
CA ALA A 145 9.38 -14.74 -1.00
C ALA A 145 9.02 -13.37 -0.39
N GLN A 146 9.04 -12.31 -1.18
CA GLN A 146 8.65 -10.98 -0.73
C GLN A 146 7.14 -10.86 -0.55
N VAL A 147 6.34 -11.55 -1.36
CA VAL A 147 4.88 -11.66 -1.15
C VAL A 147 4.58 -12.33 0.18
N GLU A 148 5.23 -13.44 0.50
CA GLU A 148 5.08 -14.12 1.81
C GLU A 148 5.49 -13.21 2.98
N LEU A 149 6.57 -12.43 2.85
CA LEU A 149 6.98 -11.45 3.86
C LEU A 149 5.97 -10.31 4.01
N SER A 150 5.28 -9.92 2.94
CA SER A 150 4.23 -8.89 3.01
C SER A 150 3.06 -9.33 3.88
N PHE A 151 2.74 -10.63 3.92
CA PHE A 151 1.71 -11.18 4.83
C PHE A 151 2.10 -10.99 6.29
N VAL A 152 3.37 -11.23 6.62
CA VAL A 152 3.90 -10.99 7.97
C VAL A 152 3.79 -9.50 8.33
N SER A 153 4.16 -8.61 7.41
CA SER A 153 4.06 -7.16 7.61
C SER A 153 2.61 -6.72 7.83
N TYR A 154 1.67 -7.25 7.05
CA TYR A 154 0.24 -7.01 7.24
C TYR A 154 -0.23 -7.43 8.64
N MET A 155 0.13 -8.63 9.08
CA MET A 155 -0.24 -9.13 10.40
C MET A 155 0.41 -8.33 11.54
N LYS A 156 1.64 -7.83 11.37
CA LYS A 156 2.30 -6.92 12.33
C LYS A 156 1.55 -5.60 12.51
N ILE A 157 0.84 -5.11 11.49
CA ILE A 157 -0.04 -3.94 11.58
C ILE A 157 -1.35 -4.33 12.26
N MET A 158 -2.00 -5.36 11.75
CA MET A 158 -3.36 -5.71 12.15
C MET A 158 -3.44 -6.20 13.59
N TRP A 159 -2.53 -7.08 14.01
CA TRP A 159 -2.63 -7.76 15.30
C TRP A 159 -2.58 -6.81 16.52
N PRO A 160 -1.61 -5.89 16.63
CA PRO A 160 -1.58 -4.95 17.75
C PRO A 160 -2.82 -4.04 17.79
N MET A 161 -3.32 -3.63 16.62
CA MET A 161 -4.52 -2.80 16.56
C MET A 161 -5.76 -3.59 16.97
N LEU A 162 -5.92 -4.85 16.52
CA LEU A 162 -7.02 -5.71 16.95
C LEU A 162 -7.00 -5.88 18.47
N GLN A 163 -5.85 -6.17 19.06
CA GLN A 163 -5.73 -6.29 20.52
C GLN A 163 -6.01 -4.99 21.26
N SER A 164 -5.49 -3.85 20.77
CA SER A 164 -5.65 -2.56 21.42
C SER A 164 -7.07 -2.04 21.41
N TYR A 165 -7.81 -2.26 20.33
CA TYR A 165 -9.14 -1.67 20.13
C TYR A 165 -10.29 -2.63 20.41
N PHE A 166 -10.09 -3.94 20.20
CA PHE A 166 -11.16 -4.95 20.29
C PHE A 166 -10.88 -6.05 21.31
N GLY A 167 -9.67 -6.19 21.84
CA GLY A 167 -9.27 -7.21 22.80
C GLY A 167 -9.52 -6.87 24.27
N LYS A 168 -10.37 -5.89 24.54
CA LYS A 168 -10.76 -5.48 25.90
C LYS A 168 -12.07 -6.17 26.30
N GLU A 169 -12.04 -7.49 26.46
CA GLU A 169 -13.02 -8.22 27.27
C GLU A 169 -12.35 -8.83 28.50
#